data_65671f2ef8f0e9a7c1e46371f6f7bca1
#
_entry.id   65671f2ef8f0e9a7c1e46371f6f7bca1
#
_cell.length_a   1.000
_cell.length_b   1.000
_cell.length_c   1.000
_cell.angle_alpha   90.00
_cell.angle_beta   90.00
_cell.angle_gamma   90.00
#
_symmetry.space_group_name_H-M   'P 1'
#
loop_
_entity.id
_entity.type
_entity.pdbx_description
1 polymer ?
#
loop_
_entity_poly.entity_id
_entity_poly.type
_entity_poly.pdbx_seq_one_letter_code
_entity_poly.pdbx_strand_id
1 'polypeptide(L)'
;MARLRILPPEAVSCGGRKNTFTMVEDDGKMESLKFGVEYGVIGLLVALSIWSMAVAVERWFYYRRVSLAQFANIQTCEMALTKRLVVIGTVAANAPYIGLLGTVLGIMMTFHTMGTSGAMAVSSIMVGLSLALKATAVGLLVAIPCVVMNNILRRRVAELLTTYQVQHGA
;
A
#
# COMPACT_ATOMS: atom_id res chain seq x y z
N MET A 1 -38.20 -65.57 -30.96
CA MET A 1 -38.44 -65.36 -29.52
C MET A 1 -37.09 -65.06 -28.87
N ALA A 2 -36.73 -63.81 -28.75
CA ALA A 2 -35.47 -63.37 -28.10
C ALA A 2 -35.83 -62.65 -26.81
N ARG A 3 -35.45 -63.22 -25.68
CA ARG A 3 -35.65 -62.64 -24.33
C ARG A 3 -34.67 -61.47 -24.17
N LEU A 4 -35.20 -60.27 -24.06
CA LEU A 4 -34.45 -59.12 -23.59
C LEU A 4 -34.19 -59.32 -22.08
N ARG A 5 -32.92 -59.46 -21.71
CA ARG A 5 -32.47 -59.53 -20.32
C ARG A 5 -32.26 -58.09 -19.83
N ILE A 6 -33.18 -57.62 -19.02
CA ILE A 6 -33.10 -56.32 -18.32
C ILE A 6 -32.04 -56.45 -17.22
N LEU A 7 -30.91 -55.74 -17.36
CA LEU A 7 -29.91 -55.58 -16.31
C LEU A 7 -30.46 -54.65 -15.20
N PRO A 8 -30.21 -54.91 -13.93
CA PRO A 8 -30.60 -54.03 -12.84
C PRO A 8 -29.75 -52.75 -12.85
N PRO A 9 -30.29 -51.59 -12.40
CA PRO A 9 -29.52 -50.37 -12.28
C PRO A 9 -28.49 -50.52 -11.17
N GLU A 10 -27.23 -50.56 -11.54
CA GLU A 10 -26.14 -50.48 -10.55
C GLU A 10 -26.24 -49.20 -9.72
N ALA A 11 -26.06 -49.38 -8.43
CA ALA A 11 -26.10 -48.35 -7.39
C ALA A 11 -25.07 -47.23 -7.71
N VAL A 12 -25.57 -46.03 -7.99
CA VAL A 12 -24.75 -44.82 -7.99
C VAL A 12 -24.31 -44.60 -6.55
N SER A 13 -23.05 -44.96 -6.30
CA SER A 13 -22.38 -44.73 -5.02
C SER A 13 -22.35 -43.24 -4.70
N CYS A 14 -23.11 -42.87 -3.67
CA CYS A 14 -23.17 -41.53 -3.10
C CYS A 14 -21.86 -41.22 -2.32
N GLY A 15 -20.77 -40.93 -3.06
CA GLY A 15 -19.44 -40.58 -2.54
C GLY A 15 -19.14 -39.09 -2.56
N GLY A 16 -20.16 -38.21 -2.48
CA GLY A 16 -19.99 -36.77 -2.71
C GLY A 16 -20.19 -35.80 -1.54
N ARG A 17 -20.29 -36.29 -0.28
CA ARG A 17 -20.68 -35.39 0.82
C ARG A 17 -19.53 -34.87 1.71
N LYS A 18 -18.30 -35.24 1.45
CA LYS A 18 -17.17 -34.80 2.27
C LYS A 18 -16.42 -33.57 1.73
N ASN A 19 -16.56 -33.21 0.46
CA ASN A 19 -15.80 -32.14 -0.15
C ASN A 19 -16.48 -30.76 -0.09
N THR A 20 -17.78 -30.69 0.16
CA THR A 20 -18.51 -29.41 0.18
C THR A 20 -18.25 -28.62 1.47
N PHE A 21 -18.02 -29.31 2.59
CA PHE A 21 -17.76 -28.64 3.86
C PHE A 21 -16.36 -28.02 3.95
N THR A 22 -15.36 -28.69 3.40
CA THR A 22 -13.97 -28.16 3.34
C THR A 22 -13.81 -27.02 2.34
N MET A 23 -14.56 -27.00 1.23
CA MET A 23 -14.54 -25.90 0.26
C MET A 23 -15.15 -24.61 0.83
N VAL A 24 -16.25 -24.70 1.60
CA VAL A 24 -16.88 -23.51 2.20
C VAL A 24 -16.01 -22.89 3.31
N GLU A 25 -15.21 -23.69 4.02
CA GLU A 25 -14.30 -23.17 5.05
C GLU A 25 -13.07 -22.51 4.45
N ASP A 26 -12.60 -22.98 3.29
CA ASP A 26 -11.43 -22.42 2.59
C ASP A 26 -11.80 -21.12 1.86
N ASP A 27 -13.00 -21.01 1.30
CA ASP A 27 -13.52 -19.79 0.67
C ASP A 27 -13.65 -18.63 1.69
N GLY A 28 -14.12 -18.91 2.91
CA GLY A 28 -14.21 -17.90 3.96
C GLY A 28 -12.84 -17.41 4.45
N LYS A 29 -11.85 -18.29 4.53
CA LYS A 29 -10.46 -17.90 4.85
C LYS A 29 -9.81 -17.08 3.74
N MET A 30 -10.09 -17.43 2.49
CA MET A 30 -9.54 -16.74 1.34
C MET A 30 -10.12 -15.31 1.18
N GLU A 31 -11.42 -15.14 1.43
CA GLU A 31 -12.03 -13.80 1.48
C GLU A 31 -11.45 -12.96 2.61
N SER A 32 -11.30 -13.53 3.79
CA SER A 32 -10.67 -12.84 4.93
C SER A 32 -9.23 -12.44 4.65
N LEU A 33 -8.46 -13.26 3.92
CA LEU A 33 -7.11 -12.93 3.47
C LEU A 33 -7.09 -11.78 2.46
N LYS A 34 -8.03 -11.73 1.52
CA LYS A 34 -8.17 -10.61 0.56
C LYS A 34 -8.42 -9.30 1.30
N PHE A 35 -9.39 -9.28 2.19
CA PHE A 35 -9.67 -8.11 3.02
C PHE A 35 -8.47 -7.75 3.90
N GLY A 36 -7.79 -8.73 4.50
CA GLY A 36 -6.61 -8.50 5.33
C GLY A 36 -5.45 -7.86 4.57
N VAL A 37 -5.15 -8.31 3.35
CA VAL A 37 -4.09 -7.73 2.50
C VAL A 37 -4.47 -6.32 2.04
N GLU A 38 -5.71 -6.12 1.59
CA GLU A 38 -6.17 -4.82 1.10
C GLU A 38 -6.18 -3.77 2.21
N TYR A 39 -6.85 -4.06 3.33
CA TYR A 39 -6.90 -3.15 4.47
C TYR A 39 -5.54 -2.99 5.14
N GLY A 40 -4.67 -4.01 5.11
CA GLY A 40 -3.29 -3.92 5.59
C GLY A 40 -2.45 -2.94 4.78
N VAL A 41 -2.51 -3.00 3.45
CA VAL A 41 -1.79 -2.07 2.57
C VAL A 41 -2.32 -0.65 2.73
N ILE A 42 -3.65 -0.46 2.74
CA ILE A 42 -4.28 0.85 2.92
C ILE A 42 -3.96 1.41 4.31
N GLY A 43 -4.06 0.59 5.36
CA GLY A 43 -3.73 0.98 6.74
C GLY A 43 -2.27 1.41 6.88
N LEU A 44 -1.34 0.67 6.27
CA LEU A 44 0.08 1.02 6.22
C LEU A 44 0.30 2.38 5.53
N LEU A 45 -0.32 2.60 4.37
CA LEU A 45 -0.23 3.86 3.63
C LEU A 45 -0.77 5.04 4.43
N VAL A 46 -1.91 4.88 5.09
CA VAL A 46 -2.50 5.91 5.97
C VAL A 46 -1.59 6.20 7.15
N ALA A 47 -1.04 5.18 7.81
CA ALA A 47 -0.10 5.36 8.92
C ALA A 47 1.16 6.11 8.49
N LEU A 48 1.76 5.73 7.34
CA LEU A 48 2.91 6.43 6.76
C LEU A 48 2.58 7.88 6.37
N SER A 49 1.37 8.13 5.88
CA SER A 49 0.88 9.47 5.55
C SER A 49 0.81 10.37 6.79
N ILE A 50 0.17 9.88 7.85
CA ILE A 50 0.05 10.61 9.11
C ILE A 50 1.43 10.90 9.70
N TRP A 51 2.30 9.88 9.73
CA TRP A 51 3.68 10.03 10.20
C TRP A 51 4.47 11.07 9.41
N SER A 52 4.44 10.97 8.08
CA SER A 52 5.14 11.90 7.20
C SER A 52 4.63 13.33 7.34
N MET A 53 3.30 13.51 7.44
CA MET A 53 2.68 14.81 7.62
C MET A 53 3.02 15.42 8.99
N ALA A 54 3.04 14.63 10.06
CA ALA A 54 3.45 15.08 11.39
C ALA A 54 4.89 15.60 11.39
N VAL A 55 5.81 14.83 10.76
CA VAL A 55 7.22 15.25 10.60
C VAL A 55 7.34 16.51 9.75
N ALA A 56 6.55 16.63 8.69
CA ALA A 56 6.58 17.80 7.81
C ALA A 56 6.13 19.08 8.55
N VAL A 57 5.05 19.00 9.32
CA VAL A 57 4.54 20.10 10.13
C VAL A 57 5.54 20.49 11.22
N GLU A 58 6.10 19.51 11.95
CA GLU A 58 7.15 19.75 12.94
C GLU A 58 8.33 20.53 12.33
N ARG A 59 8.80 20.11 11.14
CA ARG A 59 9.92 20.76 10.46
C ARG A 59 9.57 22.13 9.93
N TRP A 60 8.36 22.34 9.45
CA TRP A 60 7.88 23.64 9.04
C TRP A 60 7.98 24.67 10.19
N PHE A 61 7.49 24.30 11.39
CA PHE A 61 7.58 25.16 12.57
C PHE A 61 9.02 25.35 13.04
N TYR A 62 9.85 24.30 12.96
CA TYR A 62 11.26 24.38 13.32
C TYR A 62 12.01 25.40 12.43
N TYR A 63 11.81 25.37 11.12
CA TYR A 63 12.48 26.30 10.19
C TYR A 63 12.01 27.75 10.33
N ARG A 64 10.86 27.99 10.92
CA ARG A 64 10.41 29.35 11.24
C ARG A 64 11.06 29.92 12.49
N ARG A 65 11.61 29.10 13.38
CA ARG A 65 12.15 29.48 14.68
C ARG A 65 13.65 29.27 14.83
N VAL A 66 14.28 28.57 13.85
CA VAL A 66 15.71 28.26 13.95
C VAL A 66 16.54 29.53 13.86
N SER A 67 17.48 29.69 14.81
CA SER A 67 18.50 30.74 14.79
C SER A 67 19.76 30.17 14.17
N LEU A 68 20.21 30.75 13.05
CA LEU A 68 21.41 30.31 12.33
C LEU A 68 22.69 30.56 13.12
N ALA A 69 22.67 31.51 14.07
CA ALA A 69 23.82 31.85 14.93
C ALA A 69 24.24 30.74 15.90
N GLN A 70 23.42 29.70 16.06
CA GLN A 70 23.73 28.57 16.96
C GLN A 70 24.65 27.51 16.32
N PHE A 71 24.88 27.59 15.01
CA PHE A 71 25.71 26.59 14.31
C PHE A 71 27.13 27.11 14.10
N ALA A 72 28.12 26.32 14.54
CA ALA A 72 29.52 26.65 14.40
C ALA A 72 30.04 26.53 12.96
N ASN A 73 29.48 25.58 12.19
CA ASN A 73 29.91 25.27 10.81
C ASN A 73 28.69 25.00 9.92
N ILE A 74 28.85 25.33 8.62
CA ILE A 74 27.82 25.10 7.59
C ILE A 74 27.40 23.62 7.49
N GLN A 75 28.35 22.69 7.63
CA GLN A 75 28.10 21.26 7.54
C GLN A 75 27.22 20.76 8.70
N THR A 76 27.44 21.27 9.91
CA THR A 76 26.57 20.93 11.07
C THR A 76 25.19 21.51 10.92
N CYS A 77 25.05 22.71 10.36
CA CYS A 77 23.80 23.33 10.03
C CYS A 77 23.02 22.51 8.99
N GLU A 78 23.67 22.13 7.89
CA GLU A 78 23.09 21.33 6.83
C GLU A 78 22.59 19.96 7.35
N MET A 79 23.42 19.25 8.12
CA MET A 79 23.03 17.97 8.71
C MET A 79 21.83 18.10 9.66
N ALA A 80 21.77 19.15 10.47
CA ALA A 80 20.67 19.38 11.39
C ALA A 80 19.36 19.70 10.65
N LEU A 81 19.43 20.46 9.56
CA LEU A 81 18.28 20.85 8.75
C LEU A 81 17.76 19.69 7.89
N THR A 82 18.65 18.86 7.32
CA THR A 82 18.25 17.77 6.40
C THR A 82 17.86 16.47 7.07
N LYS A 83 18.29 16.23 8.32
CA LYS A 83 18.18 14.95 9.04
C LYS A 83 16.81 14.27 8.96
N ARG A 84 15.69 14.99 9.02
CA ARG A 84 14.33 14.43 8.97
C ARG A 84 13.63 14.57 7.62
N LEU A 85 14.21 15.33 6.67
CA LEU A 85 13.67 15.42 5.32
C LEU A 85 13.78 14.10 4.56
N VAL A 86 14.77 13.28 4.91
CA VAL A 86 14.96 11.95 4.34
C VAL A 86 13.71 11.09 4.55
N VAL A 87 13.09 11.15 5.75
CA VAL A 87 11.88 10.37 6.05
C VAL A 87 10.73 10.75 5.12
N ILE A 88 10.47 12.08 4.98
CA ILE A 88 9.39 12.57 4.12
C ILE A 88 9.66 12.19 2.66
N GLY A 89 10.92 12.37 2.21
CA GLY A 89 11.34 12.00 0.86
C GLY A 89 11.22 10.49 0.58
N THR A 90 11.54 9.65 1.56
CA THR A 90 11.40 8.19 1.45
C THR A 90 9.93 7.79 1.33
N VAL A 91 9.04 8.33 2.15
CA VAL A 91 7.60 8.06 2.05
C VAL A 91 7.05 8.56 0.72
N ALA A 92 7.41 9.78 0.32
CA ALA A 92 6.99 10.37 -0.96
C ALA A 92 7.37 9.51 -2.16
N ALA A 93 8.59 8.95 -2.17
CA ALA A 93 9.08 8.11 -3.25
C ALA A 93 8.49 6.69 -3.24
N ASN A 94 8.22 6.11 -2.07
CA ASN A 94 7.83 4.70 -1.96
C ASN A 94 6.31 4.48 -1.86
N ALA A 95 5.52 5.47 -1.43
CA ALA A 95 4.08 5.33 -1.30
C ALA A 95 3.37 4.85 -2.59
N PRO A 96 3.72 5.35 -3.81
CA PRO A 96 3.12 4.86 -5.05
C PRO A 96 3.44 3.38 -5.30
N TYR A 97 4.67 2.94 -4.98
CA TYR A 97 5.09 1.55 -5.16
C TYR A 97 4.38 0.59 -4.20
N ILE A 98 4.13 1.05 -2.97
CA ILE A 98 3.32 0.28 -2.00
C ILE A 98 1.88 0.14 -2.51
N GLY A 99 1.31 1.20 -3.08
CA GLY A 99 0.01 1.16 -3.74
C GLY A 99 -0.02 0.19 -4.93
N LEU A 100 1.00 0.23 -5.78
CA LEU A 100 1.15 -0.68 -6.91
C LEU A 100 1.28 -2.14 -6.43
N LEU A 101 2.06 -2.40 -5.38
CA LEU A 101 2.15 -3.73 -4.77
C LEU A 101 0.78 -4.23 -4.32
N GLY A 102 -0.03 -3.37 -3.73
CA GLY A 102 -1.42 -3.68 -3.35
C GLY A 102 -2.27 -4.14 -4.54
N THR A 103 -2.15 -3.48 -5.71
CA THR A 103 -2.88 -3.93 -6.92
C THR A 103 -2.39 -5.27 -7.42
N VAL A 104 -1.08 -5.50 -7.46
CA VAL A 104 -0.51 -6.79 -7.91
C VAL A 104 -1.00 -7.93 -7.01
N LEU A 105 -0.94 -7.75 -5.70
CA LEU A 105 -1.43 -8.75 -4.74
C LEU A 105 -2.95 -8.99 -4.87
N GLY A 106 -3.74 -7.94 -5.03
CA GLY A 106 -5.20 -8.04 -5.20
C GLY A 106 -5.59 -8.78 -6.47
N ILE A 107 -4.92 -8.49 -7.61
CA ILE A 107 -5.14 -9.18 -8.87
C ILE A 107 -4.70 -10.65 -8.77
N MET A 108 -3.54 -10.92 -8.19
CA MET A 108 -3.04 -12.27 -7.98
C MET A 108 -4.02 -13.13 -7.16
N MET A 109 -4.55 -12.59 -6.07
CA MET A 109 -5.55 -13.27 -5.25
C MET A 109 -6.88 -13.51 -5.99
N THR A 110 -7.30 -12.55 -6.84
CA THR A 110 -8.50 -12.70 -7.66
C THR A 110 -8.36 -13.87 -8.64
N PHE A 111 -7.22 -13.97 -9.35
CA PHE A 111 -6.97 -15.06 -10.27
C PHE A 111 -6.76 -16.40 -9.55
N HIS A 112 -6.12 -16.42 -8.39
CA HIS A 112 -5.98 -17.64 -7.59
C HIS A 112 -7.34 -18.22 -7.20
N THR A 113 -8.26 -17.36 -6.74
CA THR A 113 -9.62 -17.78 -6.39
C THR A 113 -10.38 -18.32 -7.60
N MET A 114 -10.19 -17.70 -8.78
CA MET A 114 -10.79 -18.15 -10.02
C MET A 114 -10.31 -19.54 -10.43
N GLY A 115 -9.02 -19.82 -10.24
CA GLY A 115 -8.41 -21.13 -10.58
C GLY A 115 -8.88 -22.26 -9.67
N THR A 116 -9.20 -21.96 -8.40
CA THR A 116 -9.64 -22.97 -7.41
C THR A 116 -11.14 -23.23 -7.42
N SER A 117 -11.97 -22.22 -7.70
CA SER A 117 -13.44 -22.32 -7.62
C SER A 117 -14.11 -22.79 -8.93
N GLY A 118 -13.38 -22.94 -10.02
CA GLY A 118 -13.83 -23.51 -11.30
C GLY A 118 -14.92 -22.77 -12.09
N ALA A 119 -15.71 -21.91 -11.44
CA ALA A 119 -16.74 -21.08 -12.07
C ALA A 119 -17.01 -19.83 -11.21
N MET A 120 -16.30 -18.75 -11.46
CA MET A 120 -16.63 -17.46 -10.85
C MET A 120 -17.54 -16.64 -11.76
N ALA A 121 -18.55 -15.99 -11.17
CA ALA A 121 -19.34 -14.99 -11.88
C ALA A 121 -18.42 -13.82 -12.27
N VAL A 122 -18.57 -13.30 -13.48
CA VAL A 122 -17.80 -12.14 -13.99
C VAL A 122 -17.89 -10.95 -13.04
N SER A 123 -19.01 -10.79 -12.34
CA SER A 123 -19.21 -9.75 -11.33
C SER A 123 -18.20 -9.83 -10.17
N SER A 124 -17.87 -11.03 -9.69
CA SER A 124 -16.90 -11.22 -8.60
C SER A 124 -15.48 -10.84 -9.02
N ILE A 125 -15.12 -11.09 -10.28
CA ILE A 125 -13.84 -10.69 -10.86
C ILE A 125 -13.75 -9.16 -10.93
N MET A 126 -14.81 -8.50 -11.40
CA MET A 126 -14.86 -7.04 -11.50
C MET A 126 -14.75 -6.37 -10.14
N VAL A 127 -15.40 -6.92 -9.11
CA VAL A 127 -15.27 -6.44 -7.73
C VAL A 127 -13.83 -6.58 -7.23
N GLY A 128 -13.20 -7.75 -7.40
CA GLY A 128 -11.82 -7.98 -6.99
C GLY A 128 -10.81 -7.02 -7.66
N LEU A 129 -10.96 -6.79 -8.97
CA LEU A 129 -10.14 -5.82 -9.71
C LEU A 129 -10.37 -4.38 -9.25
N SER A 130 -11.63 -4.00 -9.00
CA SER A 130 -11.97 -2.66 -8.48
C SER A 130 -11.35 -2.41 -7.11
N LEU A 131 -11.39 -3.40 -6.22
CA LEU A 131 -10.77 -3.32 -4.90
C LEU A 131 -9.25 -3.17 -5.02
N ALA A 132 -8.59 -3.96 -5.88
CA ALA A 132 -7.18 -3.85 -6.12
C ALA A 132 -6.77 -2.42 -6.56
N LEU A 133 -7.49 -1.81 -7.50
CA LEU A 133 -7.19 -0.47 -7.99
C LEU A 133 -7.28 0.62 -6.91
N LYS A 134 -8.11 0.45 -5.88
CA LYS A 134 -8.19 1.39 -4.75
C LYS A 134 -6.85 1.55 -4.03
N ALA A 135 -6.06 0.49 -3.88
CA ALA A 135 -4.77 0.55 -3.21
C ALA A 135 -3.81 1.51 -3.92
N THR A 136 -3.74 1.48 -5.25
CA THR A 136 -2.92 2.43 -6.03
C THR A 136 -3.44 3.85 -5.93
N ALA A 137 -4.76 4.06 -5.99
CA ALA A 137 -5.36 5.38 -5.84
C ALA A 137 -4.99 6.00 -4.47
N VAL A 138 -5.07 5.23 -3.39
CA VAL A 138 -4.66 5.68 -2.05
C VAL A 138 -3.16 5.94 -2.00
N GLY A 139 -2.32 5.08 -2.59
CA GLY A 139 -0.87 5.28 -2.67
C GLY A 139 -0.49 6.60 -3.33
N LEU A 140 -1.13 6.96 -4.44
CA LEU A 140 -0.93 8.23 -5.12
C LEU A 140 -1.44 9.42 -4.30
N LEU A 141 -2.60 9.28 -3.68
CA LEU A 141 -3.19 10.33 -2.83
C LEU A 141 -2.30 10.66 -1.62
N VAL A 142 -1.59 9.68 -1.10
CA VAL A 142 -0.58 9.86 -0.04
C VAL A 142 0.72 10.47 -0.59
N ALA A 143 1.18 9.99 -1.75
CA ALA A 143 2.45 10.42 -2.33
C ALA A 143 2.46 11.91 -2.71
N ILE A 144 1.40 12.40 -3.35
CA ILE A 144 1.34 13.76 -3.90
C ILE A 144 1.61 14.82 -2.82
N PRO A 145 0.88 14.88 -1.68
CA PRO A 145 1.14 15.86 -0.65
C PRO A 145 2.54 15.68 -0.02
N CYS A 146 3.02 14.44 0.14
CA CYS A 146 4.36 14.19 0.67
C CYS A 146 5.45 14.73 -0.25
N VAL A 147 5.33 14.56 -1.58
CA VAL A 147 6.27 15.12 -2.57
C VAL A 147 6.27 16.65 -2.50
N VAL A 148 5.10 17.27 -2.49
CA VAL A 148 4.97 18.73 -2.43
C VAL A 148 5.62 19.27 -1.16
N MET A 149 5.31 18.69 0.00
CA MET A 149 5.90 19.12 1.27
C MET A 149 7.41 18.91 1.32
N ASN A 150 7.91 17.78 0.80
CA ASN A 150 9.35 17.52 0.72
C ASN A 150 10.07 18.59 -0.12
N ASN A 151 9.51 18.95 -1.28
CA ASN A 151 10.08 19.95 -2.16
C ASN A 151 10.09 21.35 -1.53
N ILE A 152 9.00 21.76 -0.88
CA ILE A 152 8.91 23.03 -0.17
C ILE A 152 9.94 23.09 0.96
N LEU A 153 10.05 22.04 1.77
CA LEU A 153 10.99 22.00 2.89
C LEU A 153 12.44 21.98 2.41
N ARG A 154 12.77 21.23 1.34
CA ARG A 154 14.11 21.24 0.72
C ARG A 154 14.48 22.63 0.22
N ARG A 155 13.56 23.33 -0.42
CA ARG A 155 13.78 24.71 -0.85
C ARG A 155 14.06 25.63 0.34
N ARG A 156 13.31 25.52 1.43
CA ARG A 156 13.55 26.29 2.65
C ARG A 156 14.92 26.02 3.27
N VAL A 157 15.38 24.77 3.28
CA VAL A 157 16.72 24.42 3.74
C VAL A 157 17.78 25.10 2.86
N ALA A 158 17.63 25.07 1.55
CA ALA A 158 18.57 25.72 0.63
C ALA A 158 18.63 27.25 0.87
N GLU A 159 17.48 27.91 1.05
CA GLU A 159 17.41 29.34 1.37
C GLU A 159 18.13 29.67 2.70
N LEU A 160 17.93 28.85 3.74
CA LEU A 160 18.59 29.02 5.04
C LEU A 160 20.11 28.83 4.96
N LEU A 161 20.59 27.84 4.21
CA LEU A 161 22.01 27.59 3.99
C LEU A 161 22.68 28.72 3.23
N THR A 162 22.04 29.24 2.18
CA THR A 162 22.53 30.40 1.45
C THR A 162 22.63 31.64 2.35
N THR A 163 21.63 31.88 3.20
CA THR A 163 21.65 32.99 4.16
C THR A 163 22.79 32.82 5.17
N TYR A 164 23.05 31.60 5.64
CA TYR A 164 24.15 31.29 6.54
C TYR A 164 25.52 31.62 5.89
N GLN A 165 25.71 31.22 4.62
CA GLN A 165 26.93 31.50 3.86
C GLN A 165 27.20 33.01 3.69
N VAL A 166 26.15 33.77 3.35
CA VAL A 166 26.27 35.24 3.19
C VAL A 166 26.62 35.93 4.51
N GLN A 167 26.09 35.46 5.64
CA GLN A 167 26.34 36.04 6.96
C GLN A 167 27.74 35.74 7.50
N HIS A 168 28.34 34.61 7.12
CA HIS A 168 29.64 34.16 7.64
C HIS A 168 30.78 34.30 6.64
N GLY A 169 30.52 34.89 5.48
CA GLY A 169 31.57 35.24 4.48
C GLY A 169 32.24 34.02 3.85
N ALA A 170 31.54 32.90 3.78
CA ALA A 170 32.07 31.66 3.17
C ALA A 170 31.63 31.53 1.70
#